data_5f5e6b18828e96e7b589fa0bfa1d7154
#
_entry.id   5f5e6b18828e96e7b589fa0bfa1d7154
#
_cell.length_a   1.000
_cell.length_b   1.000
_cell.length_c   1.000
_cell.angle_alpha   90.00
_cell.angle_beta   90.00
_cell.angle_gamma   90.00
#
_symmetry.space_group_name_H-M   'P 1'
#
loop_
_entity.id
_entity.type
_entity.pdbx_description
1 polymer ?
#
loop_
_entity_poly.entity_id
_entity_poly.type
_entity_poly.pdbx_seq_one_letter_code
_entity_poly.pdbx_strand_id
1 'polypeptide(L)'
;MRRAPALSFLLVTVFLDMLGLGLIVPIVPALMTAVTEDAAAAVFWSGLLGSIYGLLQFAVAPLLGRLSDRYGRRPVLLASLACLGLDWLAHAMSLSPWTLLVFHALAGACAGTNTVVNAYVADVTEPESRARAYGLIGSAFGVGFVAGPTVGGLLGAVDVRLPFFAAAALSFANVAYGWFVLPESRPGDRTTPLTLRLANPAGAVAVVLGRPVLGRLGYARFCADVARVTHQSVWTFFLTYQFAWSTTHVGVVMAAGAFAGAVFQARAVGPVVRRFGDKRAAVAGSLLGVTSLAGTAFVSVPWMLYVLQAVGVLGSVGGAAARSWISRNVRADEQGTVQGALTGIGAIAETVVPVAAGTAFGWSLTYASPGLVFAGAAAFAAVSTLLLAATPDTRTAPLG
;
A
#
# COMPACT_ATOMS: atom_id res chain seq x y z
N MET A 1 -35.11 -2.42 0.75
CA MET A 1 -34.77 -1.26 -0.09
C MET A 1 -33.82 -0.23 0.52
N ARG A 2 -33.03 -0.54 1.60
CA ARG A 2 -32.07 0.40 2.25
C ARG A 2 -30.58 0.10 1.96
N ARG A 3 -30.25 -0.78 0.99
CA ARG A 3 -28.89 -1.27 0.76
C ARG A 3 -28.05 -0.41 -0.20
N ALA A 4 -28.68 0.27 -1.16
CA ALA A 4 -27.98 1.11 -2.14
C ALA A 4 -27.28 2.35 -1.53
N PRO A 5 -27.86 3.05 -0.52
CA PRO A 5 -27.20 4.21 0.10
C PRO A 5 -25.89 3.86 0.83
N ALA A 6 -25.80 2.66 1.41
CA ALA A 6 -24.64 2.23 2.19
C ALA A 6 -23.38 2.02 1.33
N LEU A 7 -23.53 1.39 0.14
CA LEU A 7 -22.40 1.19 -0.78
C LEU A 7 -21.89 2.53 -1.33
N SER A 8 -22.80 3.44 -1.72
CA SER A 8 -22.43 4.78 -2.20
C SER A 8 -21.65 5.56 -1.13
N PHE A 9 -22.07 5.45 0.14
CA PHE A 9 -21.32 6.03 1.25
C PHE A 9 -19.89 5.47 1.34
N LEU A 10 -19.74 4.16 1.29
CA LEU A 10 -18.41 3.54 1.36
C LEU A 10 -17.51 3.96 0.21
N LEU A 11 -18.06 4.14 -1.00
CA LEU A 11 -17.31 4.63 -2.15
C LEU A 11 -16.77 6.05 -1.90
N VAL A 12 -17.61 6.94 -1.36
CA VAL A 12 -17.19 8.30 -0.99
C VAL A 12 -16.14 8.26 0.13
N THR A 13 -16.36 7.45 1.16
CA THR A 13 -15.41 7.27 2.27
C THR A 13 -14.04 6.82 1.78
N VAL A 14 -13.97 5.76 0.97
CA VAL A 14 -12.71 5.24 0.44
C VAL A 14 -12.05 6.23 -0.51
N PHE A 15 -12.83 6.92 -1.34
CA PHE A 15 -12.31 7.96 -2.21
C PHE A 15 -11.67 9.10 -1.42
N LEU A 16 -12.35 9.63 -0.39
CA LEU A 16 -11.84 10.72 0.45
C LEU A 16 -10.61 10.30 1.26
N ASP A 17 -10.59 9.08 1.78
CA ASP A 17 -9.46 8.51 2.51
C ASP A 17 -8.21 8.42 1.61
N MET A 18 -8.37 7.90 0.40
CA MET A 18 -7.28 7.77 -0.57
C MET A 18 -6.86 9.10 -1.19
N LEU A 19 -7.78 10.03 -1.35
CA LEU A 19 -7.47 11.41 -1.75
C LEU A 19 -6.61 12.07 -0.68
N GLY A 20 -6.99 11.96 0.60
CA GLY A 20 -6.23 12.48 1.74
C GLY A 20 -4.82 11.90 1.81
N LEU A 21 -4.68 10.59 1.68
CA LEU A 21 -3.37 9.93 1.62
C LEU A 21 -2.55 10.44 0.42
N GLY A 22 -3.16 10.52 -0.76
CA GLY A 22 -2.49 11.01 -1.97
C GLY A 22 -2.02 12.44 -1.88
N LEU A 23 -2.75 13.34 -1.19
CA LEU A 23 -2.36 14.74 -0.96
C LEU A 23 -0.97 14.85 -0.32
N ILE A 24 -0.65 13.93 0.57
CA ILE A 24 0.50 14.03 1.47
C ILE A 24 1.77 13.47 0.83
N VAL A 25 1.65 12.39 0.05
CA VAL A 25 2.82 11.64 -0.47
C VAL A 25 3.88 12.52 -1.14
N PRO A 26 3.56 13.48 -2.04
CA PRO A 26 4.58 14.32 -2.68
C PRO A 26 5.21 15.36 -1.73
N ILE A 27 4.61 15.59 -0.56
CA ILE A 27 4.98 16.65 0.39
C ILE A 27 5.84 16.12 1.54
N VAL A 28 5.81 14.81 1.79
CA VAL A 28 6.55 14.19 2.90
C VAL A 28 8.03 14.63 2.94
N PRO A 29 8.79 14.66 1.82
CA PRO A 29 10.18 15.13 1.86
C PRO A 29 10.31 16.55 2.37
N ALA A 30 9.48 17.46 1.88
CA ALA A 30 9.54 18.88 2.25
C ALA A 30 9.17 19.09 3.72
N LEU A 31 8.10 18.46 4.21
CA LEU A 31 7.71 18.53 5.62
C LEU A 31 8.80 17.96 6.53
N MET A 32 9.29 16.74 6.22
CA MET A 32 10.26 16.07 7.08
C MET A 32 11.58 16.81 7.12
N THR A 33 12.05 17.37 6.00
CA THR A 33 13.24 18.22 5.98
C THR A 33 13.02 19.51 6.80
N ALA A 34 11.83 20.11 6.74
CA ALA A 34 11.52 21.31 7.54
C ALA A 34 11.45 21.01 9.06
N VAL A 35 11.11 19.79 9.46
CA VAL A 35 11.00 19.37 10.87
C VAL A 35 12.34 18.86 11.42
N THR A 36 13.19 18.26 10.60
CA THR A 36 14.46 17.66 11.03
C THR A 36 15.69 18.51 10.69
N GLU A 37 15.53 19.49 9.82
CA GLU A 37 16.60 20.38 9.30
C GLU A 37 17.77 19.63 8.63
N ASP A 38 17.61 18.33 8.40
CA ASP A 38 18.62 17.46 7.78
C ASP A 38 17.98 16.45 6.82
N ALA A 39 18.55 16.31 5.63
CA ALA A 39 17.99 15.47 4.58
C ALA A 39 18.05 13.97 4.92
N ALA A 40 19.16 13.51 5.51
CA ALA A 40 19.31 12.10 5.88
C ALA A 40 18.39 11.74 7.05
N ALA A 41 18.29 12.63 8.05
CA ALA A 41 17.35 12.48 9.15
C ALA A 41 15.89 12.51 8.64
N ALA A 42 15.53 13.36 7.68
CA ALA A 42 14.19 13.41 7.10
C ALA A 42 13.76 12.05 6.50
N VAL A 43 14.65 11.41 5.75
CA VAL A 43 14.36 10.10 5.14
C VAL A 43 14.30 9.00 6.19
N PHE A 44 15.21 9.00 7.16
CA PHE A 44 15.20 8.05 8.28
C PHE A 44 13.89 8.13 9.07
N TRP A 45 13.49 9.33 9.49
CA TRP A 45 12.24 9.52 10.25
C TRP A 45 11.01 9.14 9.44
N SER A 46 10.97 9.46 8.14
CA SER A 46 9.87 9.01 7.26
C SER A 46 9.79 7.49 7.18
N GLY A 47 10.92 6.83 7.06
CA GLY A 47 11.01 5.37 7.10
C GLY A 47 10.53 4.79 8.44
N LEU A 48 10.93 5.40 9.56
CA LEU A 48 10.51 4.98 10.90
C LEU A 48 9.01 5.17 11.12
N LEU A 49 8.45 6.29 10.67
CA LEU A 49 6.99 6.54 10.68
C LEU A 49 6.25 5.45 9.91
N GLY A 50 6.64 5.17 8.66
CA GLY A 50 6.05 4.10 7.87
C GLY A 50 6.15 2.72 8.52
N SER A 51 7.30 2.41 9.11
CA SER A 51 7.55 1.14 9.81
C SER A 51 6.66 0.97 11.04
N ILE A 52 6.54 1.99 11.89
CA ILE A 52 5.71 1.91 13.11
C ILE A 52 4.21 1.83 12.75
N TYR A 53 3.78 2.58 11.74
CA TYR A 53 2.42 2.50 11.23
C TYR A 53 2.09 1.10 10.72
N GLY A 54 2.92 0.55 9.83
CA GLY A 54 2.73 -0.80 9.27
C GLY A 54 2.73 -1.89 10.35
N LEU A 55 3.64 -1.80 11.32
CA LEU A 55 3.72 -2.73 12.46
C LEU A 55 2.41 -2.73 13.27
N LEU A 56 1.95 -1.55 13.67
CA LEU A 56 0.77 -1.42 14.52
C LEU A 56 -0.50 -1.76 13.75
N GLN A 57 -0.63 -1.34 12.51
CA GLN A 57 -1.72 -1.73 11.62
C GLN A 57 -1.83 -3.26 11.52
N PHE A 58 -0.73 -3.95 11.27
CA PHE A 58 -0.73 -5.40 11.17
C PHE A 58 -1.07 -6.08 12.51
N ALA A 59 -0.45 -5.64 13.60
CA ALA A 59 -0.65 -6.21 14.93
C ALA A 59 -2.09 -6.04 15.43
N VAL A 60 -2.71 -4.90 15.14
CA VAL A 60 -4.03 -4.52 15.68
C VAL A 60 -5.19 -4.86 14.73
N ALA A 61 -4.93 -5.08 13.43
CA ALA A 61 -5.99 -5.36 12.44
C ALA A 61 -6.97 -6.49 12.86
N PRO A 62 -6.53 -7.65 13.42
CA PRO A 62 -7.45 -8.68 13.88
C PRO A 62 -8.32 -8.22 15.06
N LEU A 63 -7.77 -7.37 15.93
CA LEU A 63 -8.51 -6.78 17.06
C LEU A 63 -9.57 -5.80 16.56
N LEU A 64 -9.23 -4.94 15.60
CA LEU A 64 -10.18 -3.99 14.99
C LEU A 64 -11.33 -4.72 14.29
N GLY A 65 -11.05 -5.85 13.62
CA GLY A 65 -12.09 -6.72 13.07
C GLY A 65 -13.07 -7.19 14.16
N ARG A 66 -12.56 -7.71 15.27
CA ARG A 66 -13.39 -8.17 16.41
C ARG A 66 -14.12 -7.03 17.12
N LEU A 67 -13.46 -5.88 17.28
CA LEU A 67 -14.13 -4.69 17.82
C LEU A 67 -15.31 -4.28 16.93
N SER A 68 -15.16 -4.38 15.61
CA SER A 68 -16.23 -4.09 14.66
C SER A 68 -17.35 -5.15 14.68
N ASP A 69 -17.05 -6.41 15.00
CA ASP A 69 -18.07 -7.45 15.24
C ASP A 69 -18.81 -7.20 16.55
N ARG A 70 -18.10 -6.73 17.59
CA ARG A 70 -18.66 -6.54 18.95
C ARG A 70 -19.45 -5.26 19.11
N TYR A 71 -18.96 -4.15 18.55
CA TYR A 71 -19.55 -2.82 18.74
C TYR A 71 -20.31 -2.31 17.52
N GLY A 72 -20.24 -3.04 16.38
CA GLY A 72 -20.78 -2.62 15.11
C GLY A 72 -19.70 -2.07 14.16
N ARG A 73 -19.97 -2.12 12.86
CA ARG A 73 -19.02 -1.67 11.82
C ARG A 73 -18.84 -0.15 11.84
N ARG A 74 -19.96 0.59 11.97
CA ARG A 74 -19.98 2.05 11.89
C ARG A 74 -19.11 2.72 12.96
N PRO A 75 -19.23 2.43 14.27
CA PRO A 75 -18.42 3.10 15.29
C PRO A 75 -16.92 2.90 15.09
N VAL A 76 -16.50 1.68 14.72
CA VAL A 76 -15.08 1.36 14.52
C VAL A 76 -14.54 2.06 13.27
N LEU A 77 -15.31 2.12 12.18
CA LEU A 77 -14.92 2.85 10.98
C LEU A 77 -14.76 4.36 11.26
N LEU A 78 -15.72 4.96 11.94
CA LEU A 78 -15.65 6.40 12.29
C LEU A 78 -14.49 6.71 13.25
N ALA A 79 -14.21 5.83 14.21
CA ALA A 79 -13.05 5.98 15.10
C ALA A 79 -11.73 5.89 14.30
N SER A 80 -11.61 4.94 13.37
CA SER A 80 -10.42 4.83 12.50
C SER A 80 -10.19 6.10 11.67
N LEU A 81 -11.24 6.63 11.06
CA LEU A 81 -11.18 7.88 10.29
C LEU A 81 -10.84 9.10 11.16
N ALA A 82 -11.37 9.16 12.38
CA ALA A 82 -11.07 10.24 13.33
C ALA A 82 -9.60 10.19 13.79
N CYS A 83 -9.08 9.00 14.08
CA CYS A 83 -7.66 8.82 14.43
C CYS A 83 -6.75 9.25 13.27
N LEU A 84 -7.10 8.92 12.04
CA LEU A 84 -6.35 9.36 10.86
C LEU A 84 -6.41 10.90 10.69
N GLY A 85 -7.58 11.50 10.91
CA GLY A 85 -7.72 12.97 10.90
C GLY A 85 -6.85 13.67 11.95
N LEU A 86 -6.75 13.09 13.15
CA LEU A 86 -5.86 13.58 14.21
C LEU A 86 -4.39 13.44 13.84
N ASP A 87 -4.00 12.36 13.19
CA ASP A 87 -2.64 12.16 12.69
C ASP A 87 -2.26 13.23 11.67
N TRP A 88 -3.12 13.48 10.67
CA TRP A 88 -2.88 14.55 9.69
C TRP A 88 -2.81 15.94 10.32
N LEU A 89 -3.65 16.19 11.31
CA LEU A 89 -3.60 17.46 12.06
C LEU A 89 -2.29 17.59 12.85
N ALA A 90 -1.83 16.51 13.45
CA ALA A 90 -0.54 16.48 14.13
C ALA A 90 0.62 16.75 13.17
N HIS A 91 0.61 16.17 11.95
CA HIS A 91 1.59 16.45 10.90
C HIS A 91 1.55 17.91 10.46
N ALA A 92 0.36 18.52 10.34
CA ALA A 92 0.20 19.93 9.99
C ALA A 92 0.78 20.87 11.03
N MET A 93 0.69 20.54 12.32
CA MET A 93 1.00 21.44 13.45
C MET A 93 2.34 21.14 14.12
N SER A 94 2.91 19.94 13.95
CA SER A 94 4.10 19.52 14.68
C SER A 94 5.37 20.22 14.20
N LEU A 95 6.26 20.45 15.16
CA LEU A 95 7.64 20.90 14.97
C LEU A 95 8.66 19.82 15.41
N SER A 96 8.21 18.62 15.78
CA SER A 96 9.06 17.57 16.31
C SER A 96 8.76 16.20 15.67
N PRO A 97 9.80 15.47 15.22
CA PRO A 97 9.62 14.13 14.67
C PRO A 97 9.03 13.14 15.67
N TRP A 98 9.29 13.33 16.97
CA TRP A 98 8.75 12.49 18.05
C TRP A 98 7.23 12.63 18.18
N THR A 99 6.70 13.85 18.07
CA THR A 99 5.25 14.08 18.07
C THR A 99 4.61 13.37 16.89
N LEU A 100 5.21 13.47 15.70
CA LEU A 100 4.75 12.76 14.50
C LEU A 100 4.74 11.25 14.72
N LEU A 101 5.80 10.70 15.34
CA LEU A 101 5.90 9.27 15.61
C LEU A 101 4.75 8.77 16.51
N VAL A 102 4.43 9.51 17.58
CA VAL A 102 3.37 9.13 18.52
C VAL A 102 1.99 9.13 17.83
N PHE A 103 1.66 10.18 17.09
CA PHE A 103 0.37 10.26 16.41
C PHE A 103 0.26 9.26 15.26
N HIS A 104 1.34 9.06 14.50
CA HIS A 104 1.38 8.08 13.42
C HIS A 104 1.31 6.64 13.92
N ALA A 105 1.92 6.34 15.07
CA ALA A 105 1.76 5.07 15.77
C ALA A 105 0.29 4.86 16.20
N LEU A 106 -0.35 5.88 16.77
CA LEU A 106 -1.77 5.82 17.13
C LEU A 106 -2.66 5.59 15.89
N ALA A 107 -2.40 6.32 14.80
CA ALA A 107 -3.11 6.13 13.54
C ALA A 107 -2.94 4.70 12.99
N GLY A 108 -1.72 4.15 13.05
CA GLY A 108 -1.44 2.76 12.69
C GLY A 108 -2.23 1.76 13.52
N ALA A 109 -2.29 1.97 14.85
CA ALA A 109 -3.10 1.14 15.75
C ALA A 109 -4.62 1.24 15.48
N CYS A 110 -5.08 2.39 14.96
CA CYS A 110 -6.46 2.62 14.58
C CYS A 110 -6.76 2.31 13.09
N ALA A 111 -5.79 1.85 12.30
CA ALA A 111 -5.88 1.67 10.85
C ALA A 111 -6.78 0.47 10.47
N GLY A 112 -8.05 0.56 10.81
CA GLY A 112 -9.08 -0.46 10.56
C GLY A 112 -9.93 -0.22 9.32
N THR A 113 -9.79 0.91 8.65
CA THR A 113 -10.69 1.33 7.56
C THR A 113 -10.87 0.24 6.50
N ASN A 114 -9.80 -0.30 5.94
CA ASN A 114 -9.88 -1.34 4.92
C ASN A 114 -10.53 -2.63 5.43
N THR A 115 -10.18 -3.07 6.65
CA THR A 115 -10.75 -4.29 7.27
C THR A 115 -12.25 -4.13 7.49
N VAL A 116 -12.66 -3.00 8.05
CA VAL A 116 -14.07 -2.72 8.36
C VAL A 116 -14.88 -2.46 7.10
N VAL A 117 -14.34 -1.72 6.11
CA VAL A 117 -15.00 -1.49 4.81
C VAL A 117 -15.26 -2.82 4.09
N ASN A 118 -14.28 -3.72 4.04
CA ASN A 118 -14.45 -5.03 3.40
C ASN A 118 -15.53 -5.88 4.11
N ALA A 119 -15.53 -5.88 5.45
CA ALA A 119 -16.56 -6.55 6.22
C ALA A 119 -17.95 -5.92 6.01
N TYR A 120 -18.02 -4.59 6.00
CA TYR A 120 -19.26 -3.85 5.74
C TYR A 120 -19.84 -4.18 4.35
N VAL A 121 -19.00 -4.17 3.30
CA VAL A 121 -19.42 -4.58 1.94
C VAL A 121 -19.98 -6.00 1.95
N ALA A 122 -19.33 -6.94 2.64
CA ALA A 122 -19.81 -8.32 2.76
C ALA A 122 -21.17 -8.42 3.47
N ASP A 123 -21.43 -7.54 4.46
CA ASP A 123 -22.69 -7.50 5.21
C ASP A 123 -23.86 -6.94 4.38
N VAL A 124 -23.61 -5.93 3.51
CA VAL A 124 -24.68 -5.22 2.78
C VAL A 124 -24.88 -5.67 1.34
N THR A 125 -23.98 -6.54 0.81
CA THR A 125 -23.97 -6.97 -0.59
C THR A 125 -24.24 -8.46 -0.70
N GLU A 126 -25.15 -8.85 -1.59
CA GLU A 126 -25.43 -10.25 -1.89
C GLU A 126 -24.22 -10.94 -2.52
N PRO A 127 -23.98 -12.25 -2.25
CA PRO A 127 -22.78 -12.98 -2.70
C PRO A 127 -22.46 -12.78 -4.18
N GLU A 128 -23.48 -12.80 -5.05
CA GLU A 128 -23.36 -12.67 -6.50
C GLU A 128 -22.87 -11.28 -6.93
N SER A 129 -23.17 -10.24 -6.14
CA SER A 129 -22.85 -8.84 -6.40
C SER A 129 -21.56 -8.36 -5.73
N ARG A 130 -20.97 -9.17 -4.83
CA ARG A 130 -19.77 -8.79 -4.05
C ARG A 130 -18.58 -8.43 -4.93
N ALA A 131 -18.33 -9.21 -5.98
CA ALA A 131 -17.23 -8.95 -6.90
C ALA A 131 -17.33 -7.55 -7.54
N ARG A 132 -18.54 -7.14 -7.94
CA ARG A 132 -18.82 -5.81 -8.47
C ARG A 132 -18.62 -4.73 -7.41
N ALA A 133 -19.10 -4.94 -6.19
CA ALA A 133 -18.96 -3.98 -5.10
C ALA A 133 -17.48 -3.75 -4.74
N TYR A 134 -16.67 -4.81 -4.60
CA TYR A 134 -15.23 -4.69 -4.38
C TYR A 134 -14.52 -4.02 -5.56
N GLY A 135 -14.95 -4.26 -6.80
CA GLY A 135 -14.44 -3.57 -7.98
C GLY A 135 -14.70 -2.05 -7.93
N LEU A 136 -15.88 -1.62 -7.48
CA LEU A 136 -16.21 -0.21 -7.30
C LEU A 136 -15.37 0.43 -6.17
N ILE A 137 -15.19 -0.27 -5.03
CA ILE A 137 -14.30 0.18 -3.94
C ILE A 137 -12.87 0.35 -4.44
N GLY A 138 -12.35 -0.64 -5.20
CA GLY A 138 -11.02 -0.53 -5.82
C GLY A 138 -10.91 0.64 -6.81
N SER A 139 -11.97 0.95 -7.54
CA SER A 139 -12.02 2.11 -8.45
C SER A 139 -12.01 3.43 -7.67
N ALA A 140 -12.79 3.54 -6.58
CA ALA A 140 -12.79 4.72 -5.70
C ALA A 140 -11.40 4.95 -5.08
N PHE A 141 -10.76 3.87 -4.60
CA PHE A 141 -9.36 3.88 -4.14
C PHE A 141 -8.42 4.45 -5.21
N GLY A 142 -8.47 3.89 -6.43
CA GLY A 142 -7.59 4.29 -7.52
C GLY A 142 -7.77 5.74 -7.94
N VAL A 143 -9.01 6.20 -8.08
CA VAL A 143 -9.31 7.59 -8.48
C VAL A 143 -8.83 8.57 -7.40
N GLY A 144 -9.09 8.30 -6.12
CA GLY A 144 -8.63 9.13 -5.01
C GLY A 144 -7.09 9.22 -4.99
N PHE A 145 -6.42 8.08 -5.11
CA PHE A 145 -4.96 8.03 -5.08
C PHE A 145 -4.30 8.67 -6.31
N VAL A 146 -4.95 8.68 -7.48
CA VAL A 146 -4.46 9.37 -8.69
C VAL A 146 -4.63 10.89 -8.56
N ALA A 147 -5.77 11.36 -8.05
CA ALA A 147 -6.05 12.79 -7.93
C ALA A 147 -5.23 13.46 -6.81
N GLY A 148 -4.99 12.73 -5.72
CA GLY A 148 -4.34 13.24 -4.50
C GLY A 148 -2.99 13.90 -4.75
N PRO A 149 -2.00 13.24 -5.37
CA PRO A 149 -0.67 13.80 -5.53
C PRO A 149 -0.62 15.11 -6.32
N THR A 150 -1.47 15.26 -7.34
CA THR A 150 -1.54 16.52 -8.08
C THR A 150 -2.06 17.68 -7.21
N VAL A 151 -3.18 17.45 -6.52
CA VAL A 151 -3.78 18.46 -5.63
C VAL A 151 -2.83 18.76 -4.46
N GLY A 152 -2.22 17.72 -3.88
CA GLY A 152 -1.24 17.86 -2.81
C GLY A 152 -0.01 18.65 -3.23
N GLY A 153 0.55 18.36 -4.40
CA GLY A 153 1.68 19.09 -4.95
C GLY A 153 1.38 20.59 -5.19
N LEU A 154 0.17 20.92 -5.66
CA LEU A 154 -0.28 22.30 -5.82
C LEU A 154 -0.46 23.04 -4.47
N LEU A 155 -1.11 22.40 -3.51
CA LEU A 155 -1.26 22.96 -2.16
C LEU A 155 0.09 23.12 -1.45
N GLY A 156 0.99 22.13 -1.58
CA GLY A 156 2.32 22.16 -1.00
C GLY A 156 3.27 23.20 -1.63
N ALA A 157 2.97 23.69 -2.84
CA ALA A 157 3.69 24.82 -3.44
C ALA A 157 3.32 26.14 -2.78
N VAL A 158 2.15 26.26 -2.16
CA VAL A 158 1.73 27.43 -1.39
C VAL A 158 2.30 27.38 0.02
N ASP A 159 2.08 26.28 0.73
CA ASP A 159 2.63 25.99 2.05
C ASP A 159 2.74 24.48 2.27
N VAL A 160 3.86 24.02 2.80
CA VAL A 160 4.17 22.60 3.01
C VAL A 160 3.20 21.90 3.96
N ARG A 161 2.52 22.64 4.83
CA ARG A 161 1.56 22.13 5.82
C ARG A 161 0.12 22.12 5.33
N LEU A 162 -0.17 22.90 4.30
CA LEU A 162 -1.54 23.04 3.76
C LEU A 162 -2.14 21.72 3.29
N PRO A 163 -1.43 20.79 2.60
CA PRO A 163 -1.94 19.49 2.25
C PRO A 163 -2.36 18.65 3.46
N PHE A 164 -1.65 18.76 4.59
CA PHE A 164 -1.98 18.02 5.82
C PHE A 164 -3.22 18.59 6.49
N PHE A 165 -3.39 19.91 6.52
CA PHE A 165 -4.65 20.53 6.98
C PHE A 165 -5.82 20.13 6.09
N ALA A 166 -5.63 20.09 4.77
CA ALA A 166 -6.65 19.64 3.83
C ALA A 166 -7.03 18.16 4.06
N ALA A 167 -6.04 17.29 4.24
CA ALA A 167 -6.27 15.87 4.54
C ALA A 167 -6.99 15.67 5.89
N ALA A 168 -6.61 16.43 6.92
CA ALA A 168 -7.30 16.41 8.22
C ALA A 168 -8.76 16.86 8.07
N ALA A 169 -9.00 17.97 7.36
CA ALA A 169 -10.35 18.46 7.09
C ALA A 169 -11.20 17.45 6.32
N LEU A 170 -10.64 16.81 5.29
CA LEU A 170 -11.31 15.74 4.55
C LEU A 170 -11.64 14.54 5.44
N SER A 171 -10.72 14.12 6.30
CA SER A 171 -10.95 13.01 7.23
C SER A 171 -12.06 13.32 8.25
N PHE A 172 -12.05 14.52 8.84
CA PHE A 172 -13.12 14.92 9.76
C PHE A 172 -14.46 15.17 9.05
N ALA A 173 -14.45 15.69 7.83
CA ALA A 173 -15.66 15.79 7.00
C ALA A 173 -16.23 14.39 6.69
N ASN A 174 -15.35 13.41 6.43
CA ASN A 174 -15.73 12.03 6.20
C ASN A 174 -16.33 11.39 7.49
N VAL A 175 -15.76 11.68 8.66
CA VAL A 175 -16.34 11.29 9.97
C VAL A 175 -17.73 11.90 10.14
N ALA A 176 -17.88 13.20 9.90
CA ALA A 176 -19.16 13.89 10.01
C ALA A 176 -20.19 13.32 9.01
N TYR A 177 -19.80 13.13 7.76
CA TYR A 177 -20.62 12.50 6.73
C TYR A 177 -21.07 11.10 7.18
N GLY A 178 -20.14 10.27 7.67
CA GLY A 178 -20.46 8.95 8.18
C GLY A 178 -21.34 8.95 9.41
N TRP A 179 -21.18 9.95 10.27
CA TRP A 179 -22.03 10.09 11.45
C TRP A 179 -23.50 10.32 11.08
N PHE A 180 -23.79 11.08 10.04
CA PHE A 180 -25.15 11.40 9.65
C PHE A 180 -25.75 10.43 8.61
N VAL A 181 -24.92 9.85 7.74
CA VAL A 181 -25.40 9.13 6.55
C VAL A 181 -25.17 7.63 6.63
N LEU A 182 -24.10 7.14 7.29
CA LEU A 182 -23.80 5.72 7.32
C LEU A 182 -24.71 4.97 8.30
N PRO A 183 -25.59 4.07 7.84
CA PRO A 183 -26.32 3.19 8.73
C PRO A 183 -25.39 2.13 9.33
N GLU A 184 -25.79 1.50 10.42
CA GLU A 184 -25.10 0.31 10.91
C GLU A 184 -25.42 -0.88 10.01
N SER A 185 -24.40 -1.62 9.55
CA SER A 185 -24.59 -2.80 8.70
C SER A 185 -24.95 -4.04 9.49
N ARG A 186 -24.37 -4.14 10.69
CA ARG A 186 -24.57 -5.27 11.59
C ARG A 186 -24.62 -4.77 13.03
N PRO A 187 -25.73 -5.00 13.77
CA PRO A 187 -25.74 -4.73 15.19
C PRO A 187 -24.62 -5.47 15.89
N GLY A 188 -23.90 -4.77 16.76
CA GLY A 188 -22.78 -5.38 17.50
C GLY A 188 -23.26 -6.52 18.40
N ASP A 189 -22.49 -7.59 18.44
CA ASP A 189 -22.71 -8.71 19.35
C ASP A 189 -21.73 -8.62 20.53
N ARG A 190 -22.22 -8.12 21.65
CA ARG A 190 -21.42 -7.93 22.88
C ARG A 190 -20.92 -9.24 23.49
N THR A 191 -21.41 -10.38 23.03
CA THR A 191 -20.94 -11.70 23.47
C THR A 191 -19.68 -12.13 22.74
N THR A 192 -19.35 -11.49 21.63
CA THR A 192 -18.12 -11.77 20.86
C THR A 192 -16.89 -11.58 21.77
N PRO A 193 -16.10 -12.64 22.03
CA PRO A 193 -14.97 -12.55 22.95
C PRO A 193 -13.85 -11.70 22.33
N LEU A 194 -13.36 -10.70 23.05
CA LEU A 194 -12.17 -9.94 22.69
C LEU A 194 -10.89 -10.74 23.06
N THR A 195 -10.81 -11.99 22.62
CA THR A 195 -9.58 -12.76 22.83
C THR A 195 -8.53 -12.26 21.84
N LEU A 196 -7.40 -11.79 22.37
CA LEU A 196 -6.16 -11.51 21.62
C LEU A 196 -5.47 -12.83 21.12
N ARG A 197 -6.21 -13.90 20.88
CA ARG A 197 -5.66 -14.96 20.07
C ARG A 197 -5.45 -14.36 18.68
N LEU A 198 -4.29 -13.76 18.53
CA LEU A 198 -3.69 -13.47 17.25
C LEU A 198 -3.89 -14.75 16.42
N ALA A 199 -4.65 -14.66 15.34
CA ALA A 199 -4.50 -15.69 14.32
C ALA A 199 -2.99 -15.79 14.12
N ASN A 200 -2.40 -16.94 14.42
CA ASN A 200 -0.95 -17.08 14.46
C ASN A 200 -0.38 -16.85 13.04
N PRO A 201 -0.09 -15.60 12.63
CA PRO A 201 0.35 -15.34 11.27
C PRO A 201 1.73 -15.98 11.04
N ALA A 202 2.54 -16.10 12.09
CA ALA A 202 3.81 -16.82 12.03
C ALA A 202 3.61 -18.31 11.72
N GLY A 203 2.60 -18.95 12.32
CA GLY A 203 2.25 -20.33 12.01
C GLY A 203 1.78 -20.53 10.57
N ALA A 204 0.92 -19.62 10.06
CA ALA A 204 0.48 -19.66 8.66
C ALA A 204 1.65 -19.44 7.69
N VAL A 205 2.53 -18.49 7.99
CA VAL A 205 3.75 -18.25 7.21
C VAL A 205 4.65 -19.48 7.24
N ALA A 206 4.88 -20.09 8.40
CA ALA A 206 5.71 -21.31 8.53
C ALA A 206 5.15 -22.48 7.71
N VAL A 207 3.83 -22.69 7.72
CA VAL A 207 3.17 -23.73 6.92
C VAL A 207 3.37 -23.50 5.42
N VAL A 208 3.26 -22.25 4.95
CA VAL A 208 3.47 -21.91 3.53
C VAL A 208 4.92 -22.06 3.14
N LEU A 209 5.85 -21.55 3.95
CA LEU A 209 7.29 -21.60 3.67
C LEU A 209 7.86 -23.04 3.78
N GLY A 210 7.24 -23.91 4.55
CA GLY A 210 7.62 -25.33 4.67
C GLY A 210 7.27 -26.20 3.45
N ARG A 211 6.42 -25.72 2.53
CA ARG A 211 6.04 -26.46 1.30
C ARG A 211 6.96 -26.08 0.13
N PRO A 212 7.53 -27.03 -0.62
CA PRO A 212 8.57 -26.73 -1.63
C PRO A 212 8.16 -25.71 -2.69
N VAL A 213 6.94 -25.82 -3.24
CA VAL A 213 6.44 -24.90 -4.29
C VAL A 213 5.92 -23.60 -3.67
N LEU A 214 5.06 -23.70 -2.66
CA LEU A 214 4.47 -22.53 -1.99
C LEU A 214 5.54 -21.72 -1.24
N GLY A 215 6.54 -22.38 -0.67
CA GLY A 215 7.67 -21.73 -0.03
C GLY A 215 8.48 -20.88 -1.01
N ARG A 216 8.80 -21.42 -2.20
CA ARG A 216 9.47 -20.64 -3.27
C ARG A 216 8.65 -19.43 -3.69
N LEU A 217 7.34 -19.59 -3.86
CA LEU A 217 6.43 -18.52 -4.21
C LEU A 217 6.29 -17.50 -3.05
N GLY A 218 6.32 -17.96 -1.81
CA GLY A 218 6.33 -17.10 -0.62
C GLY A 218 7.61 -16.25 -0.52
N TYR A 219 8.78 -16.85 -0.74
CA TYR A 219 10.05 -16.12 -0.80
C TYR A 219 10.12 -15.17 -1.99
N ALA A 220 9.64 -15.59 -3.16
CA ALA A 220 9.53 -14.70 -4.34
C ALA A 220 8.64 -13.49 -4.01
N ARG A 221 7.51 -13.72 -3.34
CA ARG A 221 6.61 -12.66 -2.91
C ARG A 221 7.29 -11.72 -1.91
N PHE A 222 7.99 -12.24 -0.90
CA PHE A 222 8.74 -11.42 0.05
C PHE A 222 9.75 -10.52 -0.64
N CYS A 223 10.58 -11.08 -1.53
CA CYS A 223 11.57 -10.30 -2.28
C CYS A 223 10.90 -9.23 -3.18
N ALA A 224 9.78 -9.54 -3.82
CA ALA A 224 9.02 -8.58 -4.59
C ALA A 224 8.45 -7.45 -3.70
N ASP A 225 7.95 -7.78 -2.51
CA ASP A 225 7.44 -6.79 -1.56
C ASP A 225 8.57 -5.92 -1.00
N VAL A 226 9.75 -6.48 -0.70
CA VAL A 226 10.94 -5.69 -0.32
C VAL A 226 11.28 -4.68 -1.40
N ALA A 227 11.35 -5.09 -2.66
CA ALA A 227 11.65 -4.19 -3.78
C ALA A 227 10.58 -3.09 -3.94
N ARG A 228 9.31 -3.46 -3.87
CA ARG A 228 8.17 -2.54 -3.96
C ARG A 228 8.15 -1.53 -2.83
N VAL A 229 8.29 -1.99 -1.59
CA VAL A 229 8.25 -1.12 -0.40
C VAL A 229 9.47 -0.20 -0.37
N THR A 230 10.66 -0.69 -0.74
CA THR A 230 11.84 0.16 -0.92
C THR A 230 11.56 1.30 -1.90
N HIS A 231 11.07 0.97 -3.10
CA HIS A 231 10.70 1.98 -4.09
C HIS A 231 9.69 2.99 -3.52
N GLN A 232 8.61 2.53 -2.90
CA GLN A 232 7.58 3.41 -2.34
C GLN A 232 8.11 4.33 -1.25
N SER A 233 8.96 3.82 -0.36
CA SER A 233 9.45 4.57 0.81
C SER A 233 10.39 5.73 0.44
N VAL A 234 11.18 5.58 -0.63
CA VAL A 234 12.19 6.58 -0.99
C VAL A 234 11.90 7.33 -2.29
N TRP A 235 10.84 6.97 -3.01
CA TRP A 235 10.56 7.50 -4.35
C TRP A 235 10.44 9.03 -4.40
N THR A 236 9.64 9.61 -3.52
CA THR A 236 9.44 11.07 -3.46
C THR A 236 10.71 11.81 -3.05
N PHE A 237 11.46 11.26 -2.11
CA PHE A 237 12.77 11.78 -1.72
C PHE A 237 13.74 11.73 -2.88
N PHE A 238 13.78 10.62 -3.61
CA PHE A 238 14.63 10.48 -4.79
C PHE A 238 14.32 11.54 -5.86
N LEU A 239 13.04 11.74 -6.19
CA LEU A 239 12.64 12.76 -7.16
C LEU A 239 13.06 14.18 -6.73
N THR A 240 12.90 14.47 -5.43
CA THR A 240 13.24 15.76 -4.84
C THR A 240 14.75 15.98 -4.84
N TYR A 241 15.54 15.03 -4.37
CA TYR A 241 16.99 15.22 -4.20
C TYR A 241 17.80 14.97 -5.47
N GLN A 242 17.39 14.03 -6.33
CA GLN A 242 18.10 13.75 -7.58
C GLN A 242 17.89 14.81 -8.65
N PHE A 243 16.67 15.36 -8.74
CA PHE A 243 16.28 16.29 -9.81
C PHE A 243 15.94 17.69 -9.32
N ALA A 244 15.98 17.95 -8.01
CA ALA A 244 15.52 19.19 -7.38
C ALA A 244 14.08 19.59 -7.80
N TRP A 245 13.21 18.61 -7.99
CA TRP A 245 11.84 18.84 -8.44
C TRP A 245 10.99 19.45 -7.33
N SER A 246 10.15 20.42 -7.74
CA SER A 246 9.14 21.00 -6.86
C SER A 246 8.08 19.98 -6.47
N THR A 247 7.39 20.21 -5.35
CA THR A 247 6.27 19.40 -4.87
C THR A 247 5.20 19.22 -5.94
N THR A 248 4.90 20.25 -6.71
CA THR A 248 3.95 20.20 -7.84
C THR A 248 4.43 19.24 -8.92
N HIS A 249 5.69 19.32 -9.33
CA HIS A 249 6.24 18.42 -10.36
C HIS A 249 6.21 16.96 -9.89
N VAL A 250 6.66 16.71 -8.66
CA VAL A 250 6.59 15.37 -8.05
C VAL A 250 5.15 14.85 -8.03
N GLY A 251 4.19 15.68 -7.60
CA GLY A 251 2.77 15.32 -7.56
C GLY A 251 2.20 14.96 -8.93
N VAL A 252 2.50 15.76 -9.97
CA VAL A 252 2.04 15.51 -11.35
C VAL A 252 2.64 14.21 -11.90
N VAL A 253 3.94 13.98 -11.71
CA VAL A 253 4.61 12.76 -12.19
C VAL A 253 4.07 11.51 -11.50
N MET A 254 3.80 11.59 -10.20
CA MET A 254 3.19 10.50 -9.45
C MET A 254 1.76 10.21 -9.94
N ALA A 255 0.95 11.23 -10.12
CA ALA A 255 -0.42 11.07 -10.63
C ALA A 255 -0.44 10.48 -12.03
N ALA A 256 0.44 10.96 -12.93
CA ALA A 256 0.57 10.41 -14.29
C ALA A 256 0.98 8.93 -14.27
N GLY A 257 1.95 8.56 -13.44
CA GLY A 257 2.38 7.17 -13.27
C GLY A 257 1.28 6.27 -12.70
N ALA A 258 0.57 6.73 -11.67
CA ALA A 258 -0.54 6.00 -11.08
C ALA A 258 -1.70 5.83 -12.07
N PHE A 259 -2.05 6.87 -12.82
CA PHE A 259 -3.07 6.81 -13.88
C PHE A 259 -2.69 5.83 -14.99
N ALA A 260 -1.46 5.94 -15.51
CA ALA A 260 -0.96 5.03 -16.54
C ALA A 260 -0.98 3.57 -16.06
N GLY A 261 -0.55 3.33 -14.81
CA GLY A 261 -0.60 2.02 -14.17
C GLY A 261 -2.03 1.47 -14.04
N ALA A 262 -2.98 2.29 -13.60
CA ALA A 262 -4.38 1.91 -13.48
C ALA A 262 -4.99 1.54 -14.84
N VAL A 263 -4.77 2.36 -15.87
CA VAL A 263 -5.24 2.09 -17.25
C VAL A 263 -4.62 0.81 -17.81
N PHE A 264 -3.32 0.63 -17.63
CA PHE A 264 -2.61 -0.57 -18.07
C PHE A 264 -3.12 -1.82 -17.37
N GLN A 265 -3.28 -1.78 -16.05
CA GLN A 265 -3.81 -2.92 -15.29
C GLN A 265 -5.23 -3.29 -15.72
N ALA A 266 -6.09 -2.31 -15.92
CA ALA A 266 -7.48 -2.55 -16.33
C ALA A 266 -7.61 -3.17 -17.73
N ARG A 267 -6.73 -2.77 -18.67
CA ARG A 267 -6.86 -3.16 -20.09
C ARG A 267 -5.91 -4.27 -20.53
N ALA A 268 -4.69 -4.31 -20.00
CA ALA A 268 -3.62 -5.15 -20.52
C ALA A 268 -3.41 -6.45 -19.75
N VAL A 269 -3.59 -6.45 -18.43
CA VAL A 269 -3.26 -7.63 -17.60
C VAL A 269 -4.06 -8.86 -18.01
N GLY A 270 -5.38 -8.74 -18.17
CA GLY A 270 -6.23 -9.86 -18.57
C GLY A 270 -5.84 -10.48 -19.92
N PRO A 271 -5.75 -9.70 -21.01
CA PRO A 271 -5.28 -10.18 -22.30
C PRO A 271 -3.89 -10.80 -22.27
N VAL A 272 -2.93 -10.18 -21.58
CA VAL A 272 -1.55 -10.70 -21.48
C VAL A 272 -1.53 -12.06 -20.77
N VAL A 273 -2.21 -12.18 -19.63
CA VAL A 273 -2.27 -13.45 -18.88
C VAL A 273 -2.98 -14.54 -19.68
N ARG A 274 -4.07 -14.21 -20.38
CA ARG A 274 -4.75 -15.19 -21.26
C ARG A 274 -3.87 -15.69 -22.40
N ARG A 275 -3.07 -14.80 -23.01
CA ARG A 275 -2.24 -15.13 -24.17
C ARG A 275 -0.97 -15.91 -23.81
N PHE A 276 -0.27 -15.49 -22.74
CA PHE A 276 1.04 -16.03 -22.39
C PHE A 276 1.02 -17.01 -21.21
N GLY A 277 -0.08 -17.08 -20.46
CA GLY A 277 -0.22 -17.84 -19.22
C GLY A 277 0.36 -17.10 -18.01
N ASP A 278 -0.06 -17.53 -16.81
CA ASP A 278 0.29 -16.85 -15.54
C ASP A 278 1.81 -16.82 -15.31
N LYS A 279 2.51 -17.95 -15.43
CA LYS A 279 3.96 -18.05 -15.14
C LYS A 279 4.78 -17.15 -16.06
N ARG A 280 4.57 -17.24 -17.40
CA ARG A 280 5.33 -16.45 -18.35
C ARG A 280 5.07 -14.95 -18.19
N ALA A 281 3.80 -14.58 -17.95
CA ALA A 281 3.43 -13.19 -17.68
C ALA A 281 4.04 -12.67 -16.37
N ALA A 282 4.08 -13.52 -15.32
CA ALA A 282 4.72 -13.18 -14.04
C ALA A 282 6.23 -12.94 -14.21
N VAL A 283 6.94 -13.85 -14.85
CA VAL A 283 8.40 -13.74 -15.06
C VAL A 283 8.75 -12.56 -15.96
N ALA A 284 8.08 -12.42 -17.12
CA ALA A 284 8.36 -11.33 -18.04
C ALA A 284 8.06 -9.96 -17.44
N GLY A 285 6.92 -9.82 -16.75
CA GLY A 285 6.59 -8.58 -16.05
C GLY A 285 7.56 -8.26 -14.91
N SER A 286 7.99 -9.28 -14.15
CA SER A 286 9.00 -9.07 -13.10
C SER A 286 10.36 -8.65 -13.67
N LEU A 287 10.78 -9.20 -14.82
CA LEU A 287 12.00 -8.75 -15.51
C LEU A 287 11.94 -7.27 -15.92
N LEU A 288 10.79 -6.81 -16.45
CA LEU A 288 10.59 -5.39 -16.73
C LEU A 288 10.67 -4.54 -15.45
N GLY A 289 10.14 -5.04 -14.34
CA GLY A 289 10.27 -4.39 -13.04
C GLY A 289 11.74 -4.30 -12.58
N VAL A 290 12.52 -5.37 -12.73
CA VAL A 290 13.97 -5.37 -12.45
C VAL A 290 14.68 -4.33 -13.32
N THR A 291 14.41 -4.32 -14.64
CA THR A 291 15.00 -3.36 -15.57
C THR A 291 14.68 -1.92 -15.19
N SER A 292 13.42 -1.63 -14.80
CA SER A 292 13.00 -0.31 -14.34
C SER A 292 13.78 0.11 -13.08
N LEU A 293 13.84 -0.74 -12.07
CA LEU A 293 14.53 -0.44 -10.80
C LEU A 293 16.05 -0.31 -11.01
N ALA A 294 16.66 -1.24 -11.74
CA ALA A 294 18.08 -1.20 -12.03
C ALA A 294 18.47 0.04 -12.85
N GLY A 295 17.65 0.40 -13.85
CA GLY A 295 17.84 1.64 -14.60
C GLY A 295 17.71 2.88 -13.75
N THR A 296 16.75 2.90 -12.81
CA THR A 296 16.55 4.02 -11.88
C THR A 296 17.78 4.26 -10.97
N ALA A 297 18.53 3.21 -10.65
CA ALA A 297 19.77 3.33 -9.90
C ALA A 297 20.83 4.21 -10.59
N PHE A 298 20.80 4.30 -11.90
CA PHE A 298 21.81 5.01 -12.73
C PHE A 298 21.22 6.22 -13.46
N VAL A 299 19.97 6.59 -13.19
CA VAL A 299 19.32 7.69 -13.87
C VAL A 299 19.95 9.03 -13.48
N SER A 300 20.35 9.82 -14.48
CA SER A 300 20.96 11.12 -14.28
C SER A 300 20.15 12.27 -14.89
N VAL A 301 19.24 11.99 -15.81
CA VAL A 301 18.44 12.98 -16.52
C VAL A 301 16.95 12.63 -16.51
N PRO A 302 16.04 13.62 -16.45
CA PRO A 302 14.60 13.37 -16.27
C PRO A 302 13.95 12.46 -17.32
N TRP A 303 14.32 12.59 -18.61
CA TRP A 303 13.69 11.77 -19.67
C TRP A 303 13.94 10.26 -19.49
N MET A 304 15.12 9.87 -18.98
CA MET A 304 15.41 8.46 -18.68
C MET A 304 14.44 7.93 -17.64
N LEU A 305 14.11 8.74 -16.62
CA LEU A 305 13.16 8.37 -15.59
C LEU A 305 11.77 8.08 -16.18
N TYR A 306 11.28 8.91 -17.09
CA TYR A 306 9.97 8.70 -17.71
C TYR A 306 9.92 7.39 -18.52
N VAL A 307 10.99 7.06 -19.24
CA VAL A 307 11.11 5.79 -19.97
C VAL A 307 11.11 4.61 -18.98
N LEU A 308 11.91 4.69 -17.93
CA LEU A 308 11.98 3.64 -16.91
C LEU A 308 10.65 3.46 -16.16
N GLN A 309 9.94 4.55 -15.89
CA GLN A 309 8.61 4.50 -15.29
C GLN A 309 7.60 3.82 -16.23
N ALA A 310 7.65 4.09 -17.53
CA ALA A 310 6.83 3.39 -18.51
C ALA A 310 7.15 1.89 -18.55
N VAL A 311 8.43 1.51 -18.50
CA VAL A 311 8.85 0.10 -18.37
C VAL A 311 8.32 -0.53 -17.08
N GLY A 312 8.37 0.20 -15.96
CA GLY A 312 7.80 -0.24 -14.67
C GLY A 312 6.29 -0.45 -14.73
N VAL A 313 5.55 0.43 -15.41
CA VAL A 313 4.11 0.27 -15.65
C VAL A 313 3.82 -1.02 -16.43
N LEU A 314 4.56 -1.29 -17.50
CA LEU A 314 4.45 -2.56 -18.24
C LEU A 314 4.80 -3.76 -17.34
N GLY A 315 5.81 -3.61 -16.49
CA GLY A 315 6.23 -4.61 -15.50
C GLY A 315 5.16 -4.95 -14.45
N SER A 316 4.20 -4.08 -14.20
CA SER A 316 3.14 -4.29 -13.18
C SER A 316 2.27 -5.53 -13.45
N VAL A 317 2.24 -6.03 -14.68
CA VAL A 317 1.60 -7.32 -15.02
C VAL A 317 2.20 -8.48 -14.23
N GLY A 318 3.48 -8.43 -13.90
CA GLY A 318 4.19 -9.48 -13.16
C GLY A 318 3.56 -9.78 -11.80
N GLY A 319 3.29 -8.75 -11.02
CA GLY A 319 2.67 -8.90 -9.70
C GLY A 319 1.23 -9.42 -9.77
N ALA A 320 0.44 -8.97 -10.76
CA ALA A 320 -0.93 -9.44 -10.95
C ALA A 320 -0.96 -10.92 -11.41
N ALA A 321 -0.09 -11.28 -12.37
CA ALA A 321 0.02 -12.65 -12.86
C ALA A 321 0.53 -13.61 -11.78
N ALA A 322 1.50 -13.20 -10.96
CA ALA A 322 2.01 -14.00 -9.84
C ALA A 322 0.91 -14.29 -8.81
N ARG A 323 0.10 -13.30 -8.45
CA ARG A 323 -1.07 -13.51 -7.54
C ARG A 323 -2.08 -14.49 -8.14
N SER A 324 -2.40 -14.34 -9.43
CA SER A 324 -3.29 -15.26 -10.15
C SER A 324 -2.73 -16.69 -10.15
N TRP A 325 -1.43 -16.82 -10.44
CA TRP A 325 -0.74 -18.10 -10.45
C TRP A 325 -0.77 -18.80 -9.08
N ILE A 326 -0.44 -18.09 -8.00
CA ILE A 326 -0.51 -18.61 -6.63
C ILE A 326 -1.94 -19.07 -6.33
N SER A 327 -2.94 -18.23 -6.56
CA SER A 327 -4.35 -18.55 -6.26
C SER A 327 -4.85 -19.81 -6.99
N ARG A 328 -4.42 -20.01 -8.23
CA ARG A 328 -4.82 -21.22 -9.02
C ARG A 328 -4.14 -22.52 -8.57
N ASN A 329 -3.03 -22.41 -7.86
CA ASN A 329 -2.25 -23.54 -7.39
C ASN A 329 -2.51 -23.90 -5.91
N VAL A 330 -3.52 -23.29 -5.30
CA VAL A 330 -3.92 -23.53 -3.94
C VAL A 330 -5.33 -24.14 -3.94
N ARG A 331 -5.55 -25.17 -3.13
CA ARG A 331 -6.87 -25.79 -2.97
C ARG A 331 -7.87 -24.79 -2.39
N ALA A 332 -9.14 -24.95 -2.73
CA ALA A 332 -10.20 -24.03 -2.31
C ALA A 332 -10.32 -23.92 -0.77
N ASP A 333 -10.12 -25.02 -0.06
CA ASP A 333 -10.13 -25.08 1.41
C ASP A 333 -8.89 -24.45 2.08
N GLU A 334 -7.77 -24.33 1.36
CA GLU A 334 -6.53 -23.74 1.87
C GLU A 334 -6.32 -22.28 1.44
N GLN A 335 -7.13 -21.74 0.53
CA GLN A 335 -6.94 -20.39 -0.01
C GLN A 335 -6.88 -19.31 1.08
N GLY A 336 -7.74 -19.40 2.10
CA GLY A 336 -7.75 -18.47 3.22
C GLY A 336 -6.42 -18.49 3.99
N THR A 337 -5.90 -19.67 4.29
CA THR A 337 -4.62 -19.82 5.02
C THR A 337 -3.45 -19.28 4.21
N VAL A 338 -3.38 -19.62 2.92
CA VAL A 338 -2.29 -19.15 2.05
C VAL A 338 -2.36 -17.64 1.83
N GLN A 339 -3.54 -17.07 1.58
CA GLN A 339 -3.69 -15.61 1.45
C GLN A 339 -3.34 -14.88 2.75
N GLY A 340 -3.73 -15.43 3.91
CA GLY A 340 -3.34 -14.91 5.21
C GLY A 340 -1.81 -14.94 5.42
N ALA A 341 -1.15 -16.04 5.04
CA ALA A 341 0.30 -16.14 5.09
C ALA A 341 1.01 -15.15 4.17
N LEU A 342 0.54 -14.98 2.93
CA LEU A 342 1.09 -14.00 1.99
C LEU A 342 0.90 -12.57 2.49
N THR A 343 -0.22 -12.27 3.13
CA THR A 343 -0.46 -10.97 3.78
C THR A 343 0.51 -10.77 4.93
N GLY A 344 0.74 -11.80 5.75
CA GLY A 344 1.73 -11.76 6.83
C GLY A 344 3.16 -11.53 6.32
N ILE A 345 3.54 -12.19 5.24
CA ILE A 345 4.83 -11.98 4.57
C ILE A 345 4.98 -10.53 4.09
N GLY A 346 3.94 -9.98 3.45
CA GLY A 346 3.93 -8.58 3.02
C GLY A 346 4.03 -7.61 4.20
N ALA A 347 3.36 -7.89 5.32
CA ALA A 347 3.39 -7.04 6.51
C ALA A 347 4.79 -6.98 7.16
N ILE A 348 5.58 -8.05 7.09
CA ILE A 348 6.99 -8.02 7.52
C ILE A 348 7.77 -7.01 6.68
N ALA A 349 7.59 -7.02 5.36
CA ALA A 349 8.24 -6.06 4.48
C ALA A 349 7.77 -4.62 4.77
N GLU A 350 6.46 -4.37 4.93
CA GLU A 350 5.92 -3.05 5.28
C GLU A 350 6.41 -2.53 6.65
N THR A 351 6.78 -3.42 7.56
CA THR A 351 7.29 -3.05 8.89
C THR A 351 8.80 -2.74 8.88
N VAL A 352 9.60 -3.55 8.19
CA VAL A 352 11.07 -3.48 8.29
C VAL A 352 11.68 -2.61 7.20
N VAL A 353 11.14 -2.72 5.99
CA VAL A 353 11.78 -2.12 4.81
C VAL A 353 11.74 -0.58 4.82
N PRO A 354 10.69 0.13 5.26
CA PRO A 354 10.69 1.59 5.19
C PRO A 354 11.84 2.22 5.97
N VAL A 355 12.09 1.78 7.21
CA VAL A 355 13.22 2.31 8.00
C VAL A 355 14.56 1.89 7.41
N ALA A 356 14.70 0.65 6.93
CA ALA A 356 15.94 0.18 6.31
C ALA A 356 16.24 0.94 5.01
N ALA A 357 15.24 1.12 4.15
CA ALA A 357 15.35 1.88 2.90
C ALA A 357 15.63 3.36 3.16
N GLY A 358 14.96 3.96 4.16
CA GLY A 358 15.19 5.34 4.58
C GLY A 358 16.64 5.54 5.07
N THR A 359 17.13 4.65 5.92
CA THR A 359 18.52 4.69 6.41
C THR A 359 19.53 4.52 5.26
N ALA A 360 19.30 3.55 4.38
CA ALA A 360 20.17 3.31 3.22
C ALA A 360 20.16 4.50 2.25
N PHE A 361 19.01 5.13 2.05
CA PHE A 361 18.88 6.31 1.20
C PHE A 361 19.60 7.52 1.82
N GLY A 362 19.41 7.78 3.13
CA GLY A 362 20.12 8.84 3.84
C GLY A 362 21.64 8.67 3.76
N TRP A 363 22.15 7.43 3.94
CA TRP A 363 23.55 7.12 3.72
C TRP A 363 23.98 7.39 2.28
N SER A 364 23.18 7.01 1.30
CA SER A 364 23.50 7.22 -0.13
C SER A 364 23.55 8.69 -0.54
N LEU A 365 22.77 9.55 0.09
CA LEU A 365 22.84 11.00 -0.10
C LEU A 365 24.20 11.58 0.33
N THR A 366 24.80 11.02 1.38
CA THR A 366 26.03 11.55 1.96
C THR A 366 27.28 10.98 1.27
N TYR A 367 27.28 9.69 0.95
CA TYR A 367 28.49 8.94 0.57
C TYR A 367 28.50 8.35 -0.84
N ALA A 368 27.40 8.41 -1.56
CA ALA A 368 27.27 7.74 -2.85
C ALA A 368 26.37 8.51 -3.83
N SER A 369 25.36 7.83 -4.38
CA SER A 369 24.36 8.38 -5.29
C SER A 369 22.97 8.03 -4.76
N PRO A 370 22.01 8.95 -4.80
CA PRO A 370 20.62 8.70 -4.37
C PRO A 370 19.99 7.47 -5.04
N GLY A 371 20.42 7.14 -6.25
CA GLY A 371 19.95 5.98 -7.01
C GLY A 371 20.35 4.62 -6.45
N LEU A 372 21.42 4.54 -5.61
CA LEU A 372 21.99 3.27 -5.18
C LEU A 372 21.00 2.36 -4.45
N VAL A 373 20.05 2.92 -3.72
CA VAL A 373 19.01 2.14 -3.01
C VAL A 373 18.13 1.36 -3.99
N PHE A 374 17.91 1.88 -5.20
CA PHE A 374 17.17 1.18 -6.24
C PHE A 374 17.95 -0.01 -6.84
N ALA A 375 19.29 0.01 -6.81
CA ALA A 375 20.08 -1.16 -7.17
C ALA A 375 19.85 -2.32 -6.18
N GLY A 376 19.77 -2.01 -4.88
CA GLY A 376 19.38 -2.98 -3.86
C GLY A 376 17.96 -3.53 -4.08
N ALA A 377 17.00 -2.65 -4.36
CA ALA A 377 15.63 -3.05 -4.70
C ALA A 377 15.60 -3.93 -5.96
N ALA A 378 16.37 -3.59 -7.00
CA ALA A 378 16.50 -4.39 -8.22
C ALA A 378 17.09 -5.78 -7.96
N ALA A 379 18.05 -5.90 -7.05
CA ALA A 379 18.61 -7.21 -6.64
C ALA A 379 17.53 -8.10 -6.00
N PHE A 380 16.74 -7.59 -5.07
CA PHE A 380 15.60 -8.33 -4.51
C PHE A 380 14.56 -8.69 -5.57
N ALA A 381 14.23 -7.78 -6.48
CA ALA A 381 13.31 -8.06 -7.58
C ALA A 381 13.88 -9.14 -8.52
N ALA A 382 15.19 -9.15 -8.79
CA ALA A 382 15.86 -10.18 -9.57
C ALA A 382 15.78 -11.56 -8.88
N VAL A 383 16.05 -11.63 -7.58
CA VAL A 383 15.86 -12.86 -6.78
C VAL A 383 14.42 -13.36 -6.87
N SER A 384 13.45 -12.46 -6.71
CA SER A 384 12.03 -12.81 -6.90
C SER A 384 11.78 -13.43 -8.29
N THR A 385 12.30 -12.79 -9.33
CA THR A 385 12.13 -13.24 -10.73
C THR A 385 12.75 -14.62 -10.96
N LEU A 386 13.94 -14.86 -10.42
CA LEU A 386 14.63 -16.16 -10.51
C LEU A 386 13.84 -17.25 -9.79
N LEU A 387 13.31 -16.97 -8.61
CA LEU A 387 12.47 -17.90 -7.86
C LEU A 387 11.18 -18.24 -8.62
N LEU A 388 10.53 -17.25 -9.23
CA LEU A 388 9.35 -17.46 -10.09
C LEU A 388 9.71 -18.31 -11.32
N ALA A 389 10.82 -18.03 -11.99
CA ALA A 389 11.27 -18.77 -13.16
C ALA A 389 11.59 -20.24 -12.83
N ALA A 390 12.26 -20.48 -11.68
CA ALA A 390 12.64 -21.81 -11.21
C ALA A 390 11.46 -22.64 -10.64
N THR A 391 10.31 -22.00 -10.35
CA THR A 391 9.14 -22.73 -9.85
C THR A 391 8.45 -23.48 -11.00
N PRO A 392 8.20 -24.79 -10.88
CA PRO A 392 7.54 -25.56 -11.93
C PRO A 392 6.13 -25.05 -12.22
N ASP A 393 5.69 -25.16 -13.48
CA ASP A 393 4.30 -24.84 -13.86
C ASP A 393 3.43 -26.04 -13.53
N THR A 394 2.68 -25.92 -12.45
CA THR A 394 1.91 -27.02 -11.82
C THR A 394 0.66 -27.41 -12.60
N ARG A 395 0.46 -26.90 -13.83
CA ARG A 395 -0.57 -27.44 -14.73
C ARG A 395 -0.35 -28.93 -15.09
N THR A 396 0.82 -29.49 -14.78
CA THR A 396 1.23 -30.85 -15.12
C THR A 396 1.47 -31.78 -13.93
N ALA A 397 1.41 -31.30 -12.70
CA ALA A 397 1.56 -32.17 -11.51
C ALA A 397 0.69 -31.67 -10.35
N PRO A 398 -0.12 -32.53 -9.71
CA PRO A 398 -0.81 -32.16 -8.47
C PRO A 398 0.22 -31.81 -7.39
N LEU A 399 -0.03 -30.74 -6.65
CA LEU A 399 0.75 -30.39 -5.48
C LEU A 399 0.53 -31.50 -4.42
N GLY A 400 1.53 -32.34 -4.19
CA GLY A 400 1.56 -33.28 -3.07
C GLY A 400 1.68 -32.57 -1.72
#